data_29a88e55dc552abe20d4359c77a09984
#
_entry.id   29a88e55dc552abe20d4359c77a09984
#
_cell.length_a   1.000
_cell.length_b   1.000
_cell.length_c   1.000
_cell.angle_alpha   90.00
_cell.angle_beta   90.00
_cell.angle_gamma   90.00
#
_symmetry.space_group_name_H-M   'P 1'
#
loop_
_entity.id
_entity.type
_entity.pdbx_description
1 polymer ?
#
loop_
_entity_poly.entity_id
_entity_poly.type
_entity_poly.pdbx_seq_one_letter_code
_entity_poly.pdbx_strand_id
1 'polypeptide(L)'
;MKIEYQETSSDLLKRIDIHKQYGARDIDAWMLEVLRPQPGARILDVGCGAGKQCFVFWDALKGKAEITGGDVSEELLGTARTANARTGNQVKFTELNFNRRFPFDDASFDLLSCCFAIYYAESAAFTIGEMRRVLGPGGRL
;
A
#
# COMPACT_ATOMS: atom_id res chain seq x y z
N MET A 1 15.42 9.11 17.79
CA MET A 1 15.07 7.74 18.23
C MET A 1 14.65 6.97 16.99
N LYS A 2 15.42 5.96 16.57
CA LYS A 2 14.99 5.07 15.48
C LYS A 2 13.84 4.22 16.01
N ILE A 3 12.67 4.39 15.45
CA ILE A 3 11.56 3.48 15.70
C ILE A 3 11.83 2.25 14.82
N GLU A 4 12.33 1.17 15.42
CA GLU A 4 12.42 -0.10 14.71
C GLU A 4 11.01 -0.65 14.51
N TYR A 5 10.69 -0.95 13.28
CA TYR A 5 9.43 -1.61 12.94
C TYR A 5 9.49 -3.06 13.44
N GLN A 6 8.71 -3.38 14.46
CA GLN A 6 8.68 -4.71 15.10
C GLN A 6 7.30 -5.37 15.02
N GLU A 7 6.40 -4.84 14.22
CA GLU A 7 5.05 -5.38 14.11
C GLU A 7 5.05 -6.71 13.33
N THR A 8 4.50 -7.75 13.95
CA THR A 8 4.31 -9.04 13.29
C THR A 8 3.04 -9.03 12.42
N SER A 9 2.92 -9.99 11.50
CA SER A 9 1.69 -10.20 10.72
C SER A 9 0.47 -10.38 11.63
N SER A 10 0.62 -11.10 12.74
CA SER A 10 -0.45 -11.32 13.72
C SER A 10 -0.91 -10.02 14.39
N ASP A 11 0.02 -9.15 14.76
CA ASP A 11 -0.29 -7.87 15.41
C ASP A 11 -1.00 -6.93 14.45
N LEU A 12 -0.54 -6.86 13.19
CA LEU A 12 -1.18 -6.08 12.14
C LEU A 12 -2.63 -6.54 11.89
N LEU A 13 -2.85 -7.85 11.79
CA LEU A 13 -4.19 -8.40 11.53
C LEU A 13 -5.14 -8.14 12.71
N LYS A 14 -4.67 -8.25 13.95
CA LYS A 14 -5.46 -7.88 15.15
C LYS A 14 -5.85 -6.40 15.12
N ARG A 15 -4.93 -5.52 14.78
CA ARG A 15 -5.20 -4.08 14.68
C ARG A 15 -6.24 -3.76 13.60
N ILE A 16 -6.15 -4.41 12.46
CA ILE A 16 -7.13 -4.26 11.37
C ILE A 16 -8.52 -4.71 11.83
N ASP A 17 -8.59 -5.84 12.55
CA ASP A 17 -9.86 -6.37 13.05
C ASP A 17 -10.51 -5.45 14.08
N ILE A 18 -9.73 -4.90 15.01
CA ILE A 18 -10.21 -3.90 15.98
C ILE A 18 -10.80 -2.68 15.27
N HIS A 19 -10.15 -2.17 14.23
CA HIS A 19 -10.68 -1.05 13.45
C HIS A 19 -12.00 -1.38 12.75
N LYS A 20 -12.15 -2.60 12.24
CA LYS A 20 -13.42 -3.05 11.65
C LYS A 20 -14.56 -3.13 12.67
N GLN A 21 -14.26 -3.64 13.87
CA GLN A 21 -15.29 -3.84 14.92
C GLN A 21 -15.74 -2.55 15.57
N TYR A 22 -14.86 -1.59 15.77
CA TYR A 22 -15.11 -0.39 16.59
C TYR A 22 -15.01 0.92 15.81
N GLY A 23 -14.68 0.88 14.54
CA GLY A 23 -14.61 2.08 13.69
C GLY A 23 -16.01 2.63 13.39
N ALA A 24 -16.19 3.96 13.52
CA ALA A 24 -17.44 4.64 13.20
C ALA A 24 -17.71 4.76 11.69
N ARG A 25 -16.71 4.53 10.86
CA ARG A 25 -16.77 4.53 9.39
C ARG A 25 -16.01 3.36 8.82
N ASP A 26 -16.51 2.81 7.72
CA ASP A 26 -15.73 1.90 6.89
C ASP A 26 -14.60 2.67 6.20
N ILE A 27 -13.37 2.47 6.71
CA ILE A 27 -12.19 3.17 6.21
C ILE A 27 -11.87 2.79 4.76
N ASP A 28 -12.15 1.56 4.36
CA ASP A 28 -11.88 1.08 3.01
C ASP A 28 -12.81 1.76 2.01
N ALA A 29 -14.09 1.88 2.33
CA ALA A 29 -15.06 2.61 1.51
C ALA A 29 -14.70 4.09 1.41
N TRP A 30 -14.33 4.72 2.53
CA TRP A 30 -13.89 6.11 2.53
C TRP A 30 -12.64 6.34 1.69
N MET A 31 -11.65 5.44 1.77
CA MET A 31 -10.43 5.52 0.96
C MET A 31 -10.74 5.44 -0.54
N LEU A 32 -11.65 4.57 -0.93
CA LEU A 32 -12.08 4.46 -2.34
C LEU A 32 -12.80 5.74 -2.82
N GLU A 33 -13.62 6.35 -1.97
CA GLU A 33 -14.28 7.64 -2.28
C GLU A 33 -13.27 8.78 -2.48
N VAL A 34 -12.24 8.85 -1.64
CA VAL A 34 -11.22 9.91 -1.70
C VAL A 34 -10.28 9.70 -2.88
N LEU A 35 -9.74 8.50 -3.02
CA LEU A 35 -8.72 8.20 -4.03
C LEU A 35 -9.31 7.99 -5.43
N ARG A 36 -10.55 7.53 -5.52
CA ARG A 36 -11.26 7.29 -6.80
C ARG A 36 -10.41 6.53 -7.81
N PRO A 37 -9.93 5.33 -7.47
CA PRO A 37 -9.13 4.54 -8.39
C PRO A 37 -9.93 4.23 -9.66
N GLN A 38 -9.26 4.30 -10.82
CA GLN A 38 -9.90 4.07 -12.12
C GLN A 38 -9.46 2.73 -12.70
N PRO A 39 -10.32 2.04 -13.46
CA PRO A 39 -9.91 0.87 -14.24
C PRO A 39 -8.73 1.22 -15.17
N GLY A 40 -7.76 0.32 -15.26
CA GLY A 40 -6.54 0.52 -16.04
C GLY A 40 -5.46 1.34 -15.34
N ALA A 41 -5.70 1.87 -14.14
CA ALA A 41 -4.71 2.62 -13.39
C ALA A 41 -3.53 1.74 -12.93
N ARG A 42 -2.35 2.35 -12.87
CA ARG A 42 -1.15 1.80 -12.24
C ARG A 42 -1.10 2.34 -10.82
N ILE A 43 -1.22 1.45 -9.85
CA ILE A 43 -1.39 1.80 -8.43
C ILE A 43 -0.21 1.26 -7.62
N LEU A 44 0.35 2.09 -6.73
CA LEU A 44 1.36 1.70 -5.76
C LEU A 44 0.86 1.95 -4.34
N ASP A 45 0.90 0.91 -3.50
CA ASP A 45 0.69 1.04 -2.06
C ASP A 45 2.04 0.97 -1.34
N VAL A 46 2.46 2.08 -0.75
CA VAL A 46 3.74 2.23 -0.06
C VAL A 46 3.57 1.89 1.42
N GLY A 47 4.33 0.91 1.89
CA GLY A 47 4.13 0.33 3.21
C GLY A 47 2.86 -0.55 3.25
N CYS A 48 2.74 -1.45 2.27
CA CYS A 48 1.53 -2.23 2.04
C CYS A 48 1.24 -3.29 3.11
N GLY A 49 2.21 -3.62 3.95
CA GLY A 49 2.09 -4.67 4.96
C GLY A 49 1.66 -6.00 4.35
N ALA A 50 0.63 -6.61 4.92
CA ALA A 50 0.05 -7.87 4.42
C ALA A 50 -0.87 -7.69 3.18
N GLY A 51 -0.85 -6.52 2.54
CA GLY A 51 -1.52 -6.28 1.26
C GLY A 51 -2.99 -5.88 1.33
N LYS A 52 -3.52 -5.55 2.52
CA LYS A 52 -4.94 -5.22 2.69
C LYS A 52 -5.44 -4.17 1.69
N GLN A 53 -4.76 -3.02 1.61
CA GLN A 53 -5.18 -1.92 0.74
C GLN A 53 -5.09 -2.31 -0.75
N CYS A 54 -4.07 -3.07 -1.12
CA CYS A 54 -3.94 -3.60 -2.47
C CYS A 54 -5.13 -4.47 -2.87
N PHE A 55 -5.61 -5.32 -1.95
CA PHE A 55 -6.77 -6.19 -2.21
C PHE A 55 -8.07 -5.40 -2.26
N VAL A 56 -8.22 -4.35 -1.45
CA VAL A 56 -9.36 -3.42 -1.56
C VAL A 56 -9.43 -2.77 -2.95
N PHE A 57 -8.31 -2.30 -3.48
CA PHE A 57 -8.26 -1.77 -4.85
C PHE A 57 -8.55 -2.84 -5.89
N TRP A 58 -7.98 -4.02 -5.74
CA TRP A 58 -8.20 -5.14 -6.67
C TRP A 58 -9.68 -5.49 -6.77
N ASP A 59 -10.36 -5.66 -5.64
CA ASP A 59 -11.76 -6.01 -5.58
C ASP A 59 -12.66 -4.90 -6.13
N ALA A 60 -12.40 -3.65 -5.75
CA ALA A 60 -13.16 -2.49 -6.22
C ALA A 60 -13.07 -2.31 -7.73
N LEU A 61 -11.91 -2.59 -8.32
CA LEU A 61 -11.66 -2.48 -9.76
C LEU A 61 -11.89 -3.80 -10.52
N LYS A 62 -12.35 -4.85 -9.84
CA LYS A 62 -12.60 -6.17 -10.42
C LYS A 62 -11.38 -6.70 -11.21
N GLY A 63 -10.20 -6.52 -10.67
CA GLY A 63 -8.94 -6.92 -11.29
C GLY A 63 -8.52 -6.08 -12.51
N LYS A 64 -9.16 -4.97 -12.79
CA LYS A 64 -8.88 -4.11 -13.94
C LYS A 64 -7.91 -2.97 -13.59
N ALA A 65 -6.80 -3.30 -12.94
CA ALA A 65 -5.72 -2.35 -12.62
C ALA A 65 -4.40 -3.10 -12.45
N GLU A 66 -3.29 -2.40 -12.63
CA GLU A 66 -1.97 -2.89 -12.27
C GLU A 66 -1.64 -2.40 -10.86
N ILE A 67 -1.65 -3.30 -9.87
CA ILE A 67 -1.45 -2.95 -8.48
C ILE A 67 -0.13 -3.53 -8.00
N THR A 68 0.69 -2.69 -7.38
CA THR A 68 1.94 -3.05 -6.73
C THR A 68 1.89 -2.65 -5.27
N GLY A 69 2.19 -3.58 -4.37
CA GLY A 69 2.42 -3.31 -2.96
C GLY A 69 3.90 -3.38 -2.64
N GLY A 70 4.41 -2.41 -1.91
CA GLY A 70 5.79 -2.38 -1.45
C GLY A 70 5.90 -2.26 0.06
N ASP A 71 6.74 -3.10 0.66
CA ASP A 71 7.01 -3.07 2.10
C ASP A 71 8.45 -3.52 2.37
N VAL A 72 9.01 -3.13 3.50
CA VAL A 72 10.34 -3.56 3.93
C VAL A 72 10.31 -4.91 4.64
N SER A 73 9.16 -5.31 5.15
CA SER A 73 8.97 -6.56 5.90
C SER A 73 8.71 -7.74 4.96
N GLU A 74 9.70 -8.59 4.78
CA GLU A 74 9.53 -9.83 4.00
C GLU A 74 8.51 -10.79 4.63
N GLU A 75 8.35 -10.78 5.95
CA GLU A 75 7.29 -11.55 6.63
C GLU A 75 5.90 -11.10 6.17
N LEU A 76 5.64 -9.79 6.16
CA LEU A 76 4.36 -9.23 5.71
C LEU A 76 4.14 -9.45 4.22
N LEU A 77 5.17 -9.25 3.40
CA LEU A 77 5.11 -9.54 1.96
C LEU A 77 4.83 -11.03 1.69
N GLY A 78 5.41 -11.93 2.47
CA GLY A 78 5.12 -13.37 2.39
C GLY A 78 3.66 -13.68 2.69
N THR A 79 3.10 -13.06 3.72
CA THR A 79 1.67 -13.15 4.05
C THR A 79 0.80 -12.62 2.91
N ALA A 80 1.16 -11.47 2.34
CA ALA A 80 0.44 -10.86 1.21
C ALA A 80 0.48 -11.76 -0.04
N ARG A 81 1.64 -12.30 -0.40
CA ARG A 81 1.80 -13.22 -1.54
C ARG A 81 0.98 -14.50 -1.36
N THR A 82 0.94 -15.05 -0.16
CA THR A 82 0.13 -16.25 0.16
C THR A 82 -1.36 -15.96 -0.02
N ALA A 83 -1.85 -14.84 0.50
CA ALA A 83 -3.24 -14.42 0.33
C ALA A 83 -3.57 -14.18 -1.15
N ASN A 84 -2.69 -13.51 -1.88
CA ASN A 84 -2.81 -13.23 -3.30
C ASN A 84 -2.96 -14.51 -4.14
N ALA A 85 -2.09 -15.49 -3.90
CA ALA A 85 -2.13 -16.78 -4.58
C ALA A 85 -3.42 -17.56 -4.27
N ARG A 86 -3.86 -17.55 -3.00
CA ARG A 86 -5.08 -18.25 -2.57
C ARG A 86 -6.35 -17.69 -3.20
N THR A 87 -6.42 -16.40 -3.43
CA THR A 87 -7.59 -15.72 -4.03
C THR A 87 -7.52 -15.65 -5.56
N GLY A 88 -6.38 -15.99 -6.17
CA GLY A 88 -6.17 -15.85 -7.61
C GLY A 88 -5.97 -14.40 -8.08
N ASN A 89 -5.74 -13.48 -7.18
CA ASN A 89 -5.45 -12.08 -7.50
C ASN A 89 -4.08 -11.95 -8.17
N GLN A 90 -3.85 -10.89 -8.93
CA GLN A 90 -2.60 -10.65 -9.67
C GLN A 90 -1.88 -9.37 -9.20
N VAL A 91 -1.94 -9.09 -7.91
CA VAL A 91 -1.19 -8.00 -7.29
C VAL A 91 0.29 -8.35 -7.26
N LYS A 92 1.16 -7.39 -7.58
CA LYS A 92 2.60 -7.53 -7.46
C LYS A 92 3.05 -7.07 -6.08
N PHE A 93 3.91 -7.85 -5.42
CA PHE A 93 4.49 -7.48 -4.14
C PHE A 93 6.01 -7.46 -4.23
N THR A 94 6.63 -6.36 -3.78
CA THR A 94 8.07 -6.15 -3.85
C THR A 94 8.61 -5.53 -2.57
N GLU A 95 9.88 -5.81 -2.27
CA GLU A 95 10.58 -5.08 -1.23
C GLU A 95 10.66 -3.59 -1.59
N LEU A 96 10.31 -2.73 -0.66
CA LEU A 96 10.40 -1.29 -0.79
C LEU A 96 10.78 -0.67 0.55
N ASN A 97 11.98 -0.13 0.63
CA ASN A 97 12.39 0.72 1.73
C ASN A 97 12.13 2.18 1.36
N PHE A 98 11.13 2.79 1.94
CA PHE A 98 10.76 4.19 1.63
C PHE A 98 11.74 5.23 2.18
N ASN A 99 12.75 4.83 2.95
CA ASN A 99 13.90 5.66 3.33
C ASN A 99 15.01 5.65 2.26
N ARG A 100 14.81 4.97 1.16
CA ARG A 100 15.71 4.86 0.02
C ARG A 100 15.00 5.27 -1.27
N ARG A 101 15.78 5.47 -2.34
CA ARG A 101 15.19 5.67 -3.67
C ARG A 101 14.31 4.49 -4.04
N PHE A 102 13.08 4.77 -4.47
CA PHE A 102 12.14 3.72 -4.89
C PHE A 102 12.65 3.06 -6.18
N PRO A 103 12.53 1.71 -6.28
CA PRO A 103 13.03 0.94 -7.43
C PRO A 103 12.07 1.04 -8.64
N PHE A 104 11.56 2.23 -8.90
CA PHE A 104 10.65 2.52 -10.00
C PHE A 104 11.11 3.77 -10.76
N ASP A 105 10.79 3.81 -12.05
CA ASP A 105 11.04 4.96 -12.88
C ASP A 105 10.12 6.14 -12.52
N ASP A 106 10.50 7.35 -12.98
CA ASP A 106 9.67 8.53 -12.84
C ASP A 106 8.32 8.32 -13.55
N ALA A 107 7.25 8.85 -12.99
CA ALA A 107 5.91 8.80 -13.58
C ALA A 107 5.40 7.37 -13.89
N SER A 108 5.78 6.38 -13.07
CA SER A 108 5.39 4.97 -13.26
C SER A 108 3.98 4.65 -12.79
N PHE A 109 3.38 5.50 -11.95
CA PHE A 109 2.10 5.25 -11.31
C PHE A 109 1.12 6.41 -11.50
N ASP A 110 -0.16 6.06 -11.47
CA ASP A 110 -1.28 7.01 -11.62
C ASP A 110 -1.92 7.32 -10.26
N LEU A 111 -1.79 6.40 -9.32
CA LEU A 111 -2.31 6.51 -7.96
C LEU A 111 -1.33 5.88 -6.97
N LEU A 112 -1.10 6.57 -5.86
CA LEU A 112 -0.38 6.04 -4.70
C LEU A 112 -1.27 6.06 -3.46
N SER A 113 -1.00 5.12 -2.56
CA SER A 113 -1.45 5.17 -1.18
C SER A 113 -0.27 4.92 -0.23
N CYS A 114 -0.34 5.51 0.95
CA CYS A 114 0.59 5.25 2.06
C CYS A 114 -0.17 5.34 3.37
N CYS A 115 -0.79 4.23 3.75
CA CYS A 115 -1.70 4.20 4.88
C CYS A 115 -1.01 3.66 6.12
N PHE A 116 -1.01 4.45 7.20
CA PHE A 116 -0.45 4.06 8.50
C PHE A 116 1.04 3.65 8.44
N ALA A 117 1.82 4.24 7.56
CA ALA A 117 3.23 3.89 7.36
C ALA A 117 4.19 5.07 7.39
N ILE A 118 3.80 6.25 6.91
CA ILE A 118 4.70 7.41 6.73
C ILE A 118 5.40 7.86 8.02
N TYR A 119 4.80 7.64 9.19
CA TYR A 119 5.39 8.01 10.47
C TYR A 119 6.60 7.15 10.87
N TYR A 120 6.87 6.05 10.16
CA TYR A 120 8.11 5.27 10.29
C TYR A 120 9.25 5.82 9.42
N ALA A 121 8.99 6.82 8.56
CA ALA A 121 10.01 7.39 7.70
C ALA A 121 11.08 8.16 8.51
N GLU A 122 12.35 7.94 8.18
CA GLU A 122 13.47 8.73 8.72
C GLU A 122 13.37 10.20 8.28
N SER A 123 12.89 10.42 7.05
CA SER A 123 12.58 11.73 6.49
C SER A 123 11.28 11.65 5.68
N ALA A 124 10.21 12.15 6.25
CA ALA A 124 8.92 12.23 5.52
C ALA A 124 9.06 13.05 4.23
N ALA A 125 9.85 14.12 4.24
CA ALA A 125 10.09 14.94 3.07
C ALA A 125 10.75 14.16 1.93
N PHE A 126 11.74 13.31 2.23
CA PHE A 126 12.37 12.43 1.24
C PHE A 126 11.36 11.42 0.68
N THR A 127 10.65 10.73 1.56
CA THR A 127 9.67 9.71 1.16
C THR A 127 8.56 10.30 0.30
N ILE A 128 8.02 11.45 0.67
CA ILE A 128 7.00 12.17 -0.13
C ILE A 128 7.60 12.63 -1.47
N GLY A 129 8.86 13.05 -1.49
CA GLY A 129 9.57 13.40 -2.71
C GLY A 129 9.67 12.23 -3.69
N GLU A 130 9.99 11.03 -3.20
CA GLU A 130 10.00 9.80 -4.01
C GLU A 130 8.60 9.40 -4.48
N MET A 131 7.58 9.49 -3.62
CA MET A 131 6.20 9.28 -4.02
C MET A 131 5.80 10.21 -5.16
N ARG A 132 6.14 11.50 -5.05
CA ARG A 132 5.87 12.48 -6.11
C ARG A 132 6.63 12.17 -7.40
N ARG A 133 7.89 11.72 -7.29
CA ARG A 133 8.71 11.36 -8.45
C ARG A 133 8.10 10.24 -9.27
N VAL A 134 7.62 9.19 -8.61
CA VAL A 134 7.05 8.01 -9.27
C VAL A 134 5.60 8.22 -9.73
N LEU A 135 4.90 9.26 -9.25
CA LEU A 135 3.59 9.65 -9.74
C LEU A 135 3.70 10.36 -11.10
N GLY A 136 2.86 9.96 -12.03
CA GLY A 136 2.69 10.62 -13.30
C GLY A 136 1.91 11.96 -13.22
N PRO A 137 1.90 12.76 -14.29
CA PRO A 137 1.09 13.97 -14.36
C PRO A 137 -0.38 13.68 -14.08
N GLY A 138 -1.00 14.47 -13.20
CA GLY A 138 -2.38 14.24 -12.79
C GLY A 138 -2.59 13.07 -11.84
N GLY A 139 -1.51 12.40 -11.40
CA GLY A 139 -1.56 11.33 -10.42
C GLY A 139 -2.04 11.81 -9.05
N ARG A 140 -2.56 10.90 -8.26
CA ARG A 140 -3.12 11.17 -6.93
C ARG A 140 -2.37 10.41 -5.85
N LEU A 141 -2.23 11.05 -4.70
CA LEU A 141 -1.68 10.50 -3.47
C LEU A 141 -2.65 10.77 -2.31
#